data_05e6f999396dadcdccd40df605a019d9
#
_entry.id   05e6f999396dadcdccd40df605a019d9
#
_cell.length_a   1.000
_cell.length_b   1.000
_cell.length_c   1.000
_cell.angle_alpha   90.00
_cell.angle_beta   90.00
_cell.angle_gamma   90.00
#
_symmetry.space_group_name_H-M   'P 1'
#
loop_
_entity.id
_entity.type
_entity.pdbx_description
1 polymer ?
#
loop_
_entity_poly.entity_id
_entity_poly.type
_entity_poly.pdbx_seq_one_letter_code
_entity_poly.pdbx_strand_id
1 'polypeptide(L)'
;MADSSTKLDVTTRAAEGSRAARRLRRSGRVPGVLYGGDGESVGFDADARELRLALASSGAVLDLSLDGAKPTPVVLKEAQRDPVRGQTVHVDLLRVRLDQAIHAVVPLELVGIDDAPGVKEGGVLEQITRELNVEALPTAIPESIVHEVGEMQIGETIGLDAIAMPDGVTLLDDVEDAVVATLSPPKLQAEVEEEIEAETELVGEGEGEPTDEAAEGAGGEGASDEE
;
A
#
# COMPACT_ATOMS: atom_id res chain seq x y z
N MET A 1 -11.44 23.24 -18.75
CA MET A 1 -11.05 22.78 -17.42
C MET A 1 -9.62 23.17 -17.22
N ALA A 2 -9.26 23.89 -16.17
CA ALA A 2 -7.93 24.46 -16.01
C ALA A 2 -6.95 23.32 -15.74
N ASP A 3 -5.94 23.18 -16.61
CA ASP A 3 -4.73 22.39 -16.34
C ASP A 3 -4.15 22.88 -15.02
N SER A 4 -4.36 22.13 -13.95
CA SER A 4 -3.76 22.40 -12.65
C SER A 4 -2.36 21.78 -12.55
N SER A 5 -1.53 22.00 -13.59
CA SER A 5 -0.13 21.60 -13.51
C SER A 5 0.55 22.39 -12.41
N THR A 6 1.00 21.69 -11.38
CA THR A 6 1.71 22.30 -10.27
C THR A 6 3.12 22.64 -10.71
N LYS A 7 3.52 23.92 -10.55
CA LYS A 7 4.86 24.38 -10.91
C LYS A 7 5.82 24.18 -9.75
N LEU A 8 7.00 23.64 -10.05
CA LEU A 8 8.10 23.46 -9.12
C LEU A 8 9.36 24.14 -9.65
N ASP A 9 9.87 25.14 -8.93
CA ASP A 9 11.10 25.80 -9.26
C ASP A 9 12.28 25.10 -8.58
N VAL A 10 13.29 24.71 -9.36
CA VAL A 10 14.45 23.99 -8.86
C VAL A 10 15.76 24.61 -9.35
N THR A 11 16.82 24.40 -8.61
CA THR A 11 18.15 24.90 -8.93
C THR A 11 19.04 23.76 -9.40
N THR A 12 19.74 23.97 -10.51
CA THR A 12 20.71 23.00 -11.02
C THR A 12 21.91 22.86 -10.09
N ARG A 13 22.36 21.63 -9.88
CA ARG A 13 23.54 21.35 -9.06
C ARG A 13 24.47 20.32 -9.68
N ALA A 14 25.75 20.43 -9.38
CA ALA A 14 26.74 19.39 -9.68
C ALA A 14 26.66 18.24 -8.65
N ALA A 15 27.05 17.04 -9.07
CA ALA A 15 27.14 15.88 -8.20
C ALA A 15 28.38 15.98 -7.29
N GLU A 16 28.21 16.46 -6.06
CA GLU A 16 29.30 16.73 -5.09
C GLU A 16 29.47 15.62 -4.03
N GLY A 17 28.78 14.51 -4.14
CA GLY A 17 28.85 13.35 -3.24
C GLY A 17 28.07 13.50 -1.92
N SER A 18 28.22 12.49 -1.03
CA SER A 18 27.35 12.30 0.15
C SER A 18 27.41 13.40 1.20
N ARG A 19 28.57 14.09 1.34
CA ARG A 19 28.71 15.17 2.33
C ARG A 19 27.90 16.41 1.95
N ALA A 20 27.91 16.76 0.66
CA ALA A 20 27.13 17.87 0.13
C ALA A 20 25.63 17.58 0.21
N ALA A 21 25.19 16.38 -0.18
CA ALA A 21 23.81 15.97 -0.07
C ALA A 21 23.27 16.02 1.37
N ARG A 22 24.07 15.61 2.38
CA ARG A 22 23.69 15.75 3.79
C ARG A 22 23.58 17.20 4.25
N ARG A 23 24.44 18.11 3.72
CA ARG A 23 24.39 19.54 4.02
C ARG A 23 23.10 20.16 3.44
N LEU A 24 22.77 19.84 2.21
CA LEU A 24 21.53 20.26 1.54
C LEU A 24 20.29 19.84 2.34
N ARG A 25 20.20 18.58 2.73
CA ARG A 25 19.06 18.11 3.54
C ARG A 25 18.94 18.81 4.88
N ARG A 26 20.07 19.17 5.51
CA ARG A 26 20.06 19.96 6.76
C ARG A 26 19.60 21.40 6.56
N SER A 27 19.79 21.97 5.37
CA SER A 27 19.28 23.30 5.03
C SER A 27 17.84 23.29 4.51
N GLY A 28 17.14 22.13 4.58
CA GLY A 28 15.75 22.03 4.13
C GLY A 28 15.58 21.86 2.62
N ARG A 29 16.64 21.49 1.89
CA ARG A 29 16.57 21.22 0.44
C ARG A 29 16.69 19.73 0.16
N VAL A 30 15.98 19.27 -0.83
CA VAL A 30 15.96 17.86 -1.29
C VAL A 30 16.73 17.77 -2.59
N PRO A 31 17.78 16.93 -2.65
CA PRO A 31 18.46 16.63 -3.90
C PRO A 31 17.61 15.72 -4.76
N GLY A 32 17.67 15.91 -6.07
CA GLY A 32 17.01 15.08 -7.06
C GLY A 32 17.79 14.96 -8.35
N VAL A 33 17.32 14.10 -9.23
CA VAL A 33 17.84 13.90 -10.58
C VAL A 33 16.69 13.98 -11.58
N LEU A 34 16.90 14.74 -12.64
CA LEU A 34 16.01 14.84 -13.77
C LEU A 34 16.64 14.13 -14.95
N TYR A 35 15.98 13.13 -15.52
CA TYR A 35 16.45 12.37 -16.66
C TYR A 35 15.30 12.05 -17.64
N GLY A 36 15.62 11.36 -18.74
CA GLY A 36 14.67 10.98 -19.77
C GLY A 36 14.45 12.05 -20.84
N GLY A 37 13.62 11.73 -21.82
CA GLY A 37 13.45 12.55 -23.03
C GLY A 37 14.75 12.65 -23.84
N ASP A 38 14.87 13.73 -24.63
CA ASP A 38 16.05 13.97 -25.48
C ASP A 38 17.18 14.73 -24.76
N GLY A 39 17.05 14.94 -23.43
CA GLY A 39 17.98 15.74 -22.64
C GLY A 39 18.93 14.91 -21.78
N GLU A 40 20.11 15.47 -21.48
CA GLU A 40 21.06 14.89 -20.53
C GLU A 40 20.44 14.83 -19.11
N SER A 41 20.94 13.89 -18.29
CA SER A 41 20.58 13.83 -16.89
C SER A 41 21.15 15.03 -16.14
N VAL A 42 20.30 15.73 -15.39
CA VAL A 42 20.67 16.93 -14.64
C VAL A 42 20.35 16.72 -13.16
N GLY A 43 21.37 16.91 -12.31
CA GLY A 43 21.17 16.98 -10.89
C GLY A 43 20.55 18.32 -10.48
N PHE A 44 19.58 18.31 -9.61
CA PHE A 44 18.94 19.51 -9.09
C PHE A 44 18.76 19.45 -7.58
N ASP A 45 18.39 20.53 -6.97
CA ASP A 45 17.88 20.60 -5.61
C ASP A 45 16.64 21.50 -5.54
N ALA A 46 15.67 21.07 -4.76
CA ALA A 46 14.39 21.73 -4.55
C ALA A 46 14.19 22.07 -3.06
N ASP A 47 13.35 23.05 -2.78
CA ASP A 47 12.89 23.29 -1.41
C ASP A 47 11.99 22.13 -0.95
N ALA A 48 12.24 21.59 0.26
CA ALA A 48 11.54 20.43 0.77
C ALA A 48 10.04 20.67 0.99
N ARG A 49 9.65 21.90 1.30
CA ARG A 49 8.25 22.26 1.53
C ARG A 49 7.52 22.43 0.21
N GLU A 50 8.12 23.12 -0.76
CA GLU A 50 7.53 23.32 -2.09
C GLU A 50 7.39 21.98 -2.81
N LEU A 51 8.44 21.15 -2.76
CA LEU A 51 8.41 19.80 -3.31
C LEU A 51 7.28 18.95 -2.72
N ARG A 52 7.13 18.97 -1.38
CA ARG A 52 6.06 18.20 -0.73
C ARG A 52 4.67 18.69 -1.12
N LEU A 53 4.47 20.00 -1.23
CA LEU A 53 3.20 20.57 -1.69
C LEU A 53 2.94 20.25 -3.15
N ALA A 54 3.97 20.34 -4.00
CA ALA A 54 3.87 19.99 -5.39
C ALA A 54 3.50 18.51 -5.58
N LEU A 55 4.14 17.61 -4.84
CA LEU A 55 3.84 16.17 -4.89
C LEU A 55 2.47 15.79 -4.30
N ALA A 56 1.93 16.61 -3.40
CA ALA A 56 0.62 16.37 -2.79
C ALA A 56 -0.55 16.95 -3.59
N SER A 57 -0.30 17.96 -4.40
CA SER A 57 -1.35 18.70 -5.15
C SER A 57 -1.31 18.47 -6.65
N SER A 58 -0.30 17.75 -7.16
CA SER A 58 -0.22 17.43 -8.58
C SER A 58 -0.65 16.00 -8.82
N GLY A 59 -1.45 15.83 -9.86
CA GLY A 59 -1.60 14.54 -10.50
C GLY A 59 -0.25 13.99 -10.99
N ALA A 60 -0.26 13.09 -11.91
CA ALA A 60 0.97 12.45 -12.38
C ALA A 60 2.00 13.40 -13.00
N VAL A 61 1.61 14.59 -13.48
CA VAL A 61 2.47 15.53 -14.23
C VAL A 61 2.75 16.80 -13.44
N LEU A 62 4.02 17.16 -13.35
CA LEU A 62 4.54 18.40 -12.75
C LEU A 62 5.19 19.27 -13.82
N ASP A 63 5.06 20.59 -13.72
CA ASP A 63 5.81 21.55 -14.52
C ASP A 63 7.10 21.97 -13.78
N LEU A 64 8.23 21.42 -14.20
CA LEU A 64 9.53 21.71 -13.59
C LEU A 64 10.23 22.88 -14.29
N SER A 65 10.58 23.91 -13.54
CA SER A 65 11.36 25.05 -13.99
C SER A 65 12.78 24.95 -13.43
N LEU A 66 13.77 24.71 -14.29
CA LEU A 66 15.19 24.64 -13.97
C LEU A 66 15.80 26.04 -14.07
N ASP A 67 16.30 26.62 -12.98
CA ASP A 67 16.96 27.93 -12.92
C ASP A 67 16.15 29.05 -13.60
N GLY A 68 14.82 29.00 -13.53
CA GLY A 68 13.94 29.96 -14.18
C GLY A 68 13.78 29.78 -15.70
N ALA A 69 14.23 28.65 -16.27
CA ALA A 69 13.99 28.29 -17.65
C ALA A 69 12.51 27.95 -17.92
N LYS A 70 12.18 27.67 -19.18
CA LYS A 70 10.83 27.28 -19.55
C LYS A 70 10.42 26.01 -18.79
N PRO A 71 9.19 25.95 -18.25
CA PRO A 71 8.70 24.77 -17.58
C PRO A 71 8.71 23.57 -18.54
N THR A 72 9.19 22.44 -18.04
CA THR A 72 9.26 21.17 -18.74
C THR A 72 8.34 20.18 -18.03
N PRO A 73 7.44 19.48 -18.73
CA PRO A 73 6.58 18.48 -18.10
C PRO A 73 7.43 17.29 -17.64
N VAL A 74 7.26 16.92 -16.37
CA VAL A 74 7.96 15.82 -15.72
C VAL A 74 6.99 15.00 -14.90
N VAL A 75 7.31 13.73 -14.72
CA VAL A 75 6.58 12.79 -13.85
C VAL A 75 7.49 12.35 -12.73
N LEU A 76 6.92 12.19 -11.55
CA LEU A 76 7.61 11.57 -10.43
C LEU A 76 7.84 10.08 -10.74
N LYS A 77 9.11 9.66 -10.83
CA LYS A 77 9.44 8.24 -11.02
C LYS A 77 9.63 7.55 -9.67
N GLU A 78 10.37 8.20 -8.76
CA GLU A 78 10.64 7.65 -7.44
C GLU A 78 10.81 8.79 -6.42
N ALA A 79 10.26 8.61 -5.22
CA ALA A 79 10.49 9.49 -4.08
C ALA A 79 10.97 8.66 -2.89
N GLN A 80 12.26 8.74 -2.59
CA GLN A 80 12.83 8.09 -1.42
C GLN A 80 12.48 8.89 -0.16
N ARG A 81 11.86 8.22 0.82
CA ARG A 81 11.48 8.82 2.11
C ARG A 81 12.28 8.21 3.25
N ASP A 82 12.61 9.03 4.23
CA ASP A 82 13.18 8.57 5.50
C ASP A 82 12.11 7.79 6.27
N PRO A 83 12.31 6.51 6.62
CA PRO A 83 11.28 5.69 7.26
C PRO A 83 10.91 6.16 8.68
N VAL A 84 11.82 6.89 9.35
CA VAL A 84 11.61 7.38 10.72
C VAL A 84 10.94 8.75 10.75
N ARG A 85 11.37 9.65 9.86
CA ARG A 85 10.92 11.05 9.83
C ARG A 85 9.84 11.33 8.80
N GLY A 86 9.61 10.41 7.85
CA GLY A 86 8.68 10.58 6.73
C GLY A 86 9.10 11.68 5.73
N GLN A 87 10.30 12.23 5.88
CA GLN A 87 10.79 13.31 5.02
C GLN A 87 11.34 12.75 3.71
N THR A 88 11.08 13.43 2.60
CA THR A 88 11.67 13.10 1.31
C THR A 88 13.18 13.34 1.34
N VAL A 89 13.94 12.31 1.00
CA VAL A 89 15.41 12.29 1.01
C VAL A 89 15.99 12.47 -0.38
N HIS A 90 15.33 11.93 -1.39
CA HIS A 90 15.72 12.01 -2.80
C HIS A 90 14.48 11.94 -3.68
N VAL A 91 14.56 12.57 -4.86
CA VAL A 91 13.49 12.55 -5.86
C VAL A 91 14.07 12.33 -7.24
N ASP A 92 13.48 11.39 -7.96
CA ASP A 92 13.78 11.09 -9.35
C ASP A 92 12.62 11.55 -10.23
N LEU A 93 12.91 12.48 -11.11
CA LEU A 93 11.94 13.04 -12.04
C LEU A 93 12.28 12.61 -13.46
N LEU A 94 11.27 12.17 -14.20
CA LEU A 94 11.36 11.75 -15.59
C LEU A 94 10.75 12.83 -16.49
N ARG A 95 11.52 13.32 -17.49
CA ARG A 95 10.95 14.17 -18.55
C ARG A 95 10.04 13.32 -19.41
N VAL A 96 8.83 13.80 -19.62
CA VAL A 96 7.83 13.09 -20.41
C VAL A 96 7.38 13.91 -21.60
N ARG A 97 7.00 13.21 -22.65
CA ARG A 97 6.28 13.78 -23.78
C ARG A 97 4.81 13.50 -23.57
N LEU A 98 3.98 14.51 -23.69
CA LEU A 98 2.52 14.38 -23.46
C LEU A 98 1.84 13.46 -24.49
N ASP A 99 2.51 13.21 -25.62
CA ASP A 99 2.00 12.39 -26.72
C ASP A 99 2.35 10.89 -26.63
N GLN A 100 3.09 10.49 -25.61
CA GLN A 100 3.54 9.09 -25.44
C GLN A 100 2.98 8.51 -24.15
N ALA A 101 2.46 7.28 -24.24
CA ALA A 101 2.07 6.51 -23.06
C ALA A 101 3.30 6.19 -22.20
N ILE A 102 3.14 6.27 -20.91
CA ILE A 102 4.19 5.97 -19.93
C ILE A 102 3.68 4.99 -18.88
N HIS A 103 4.61 4.23 -18.30
CA HIS A 103 4.34 3.36 -17.17
C HIS A 103 4.42 4.17 -15.88
N ALA A 104 3.35 4.17 -15.13
CA ALA A 104 3.24 4.85 -13.83
C ALA A 104 2.68 3.90 -12.78
N VAL A 105 3.00 4.19 -11.53
CA VAL A 105 2.45 3.50 -10.38
C VAL A 105 1.41 4.43 -9.76
N VAL A 106 0.18 3.94 -9.64
CA VAL A 106 -0.95 4.70 -9.09
C VAL A 106 -1.43 4.05 -7.79
N PRO A 107 -1.57 4.81 -6.70
CA PRO A 107 -2.07 4.27 -5.44
C PRO A 107 -3.55 3.88 -5.57
N LEU A 108 -3.90 2.74 -4.95
CA LEU A 108 -5.26 2.25 -4.83
C LEU A 108 -5.81 2.58 -3.45
N GLU A 109 -6.87 3.38 -3.40
CA GLU A 109 -7.56 3.76 -2.17
C GLU A 109 -8.87 3.00 -2.03
N LEU A 110 -9.05 2.33 -0.90
CA LEU A 110 -10.29 1.63 -0.55
C LEU A 110 -11.17 2.56 0.28
N VAL A 111 -12.42 2.74 -0.16
CA VAL A 111 -13.40 3.61 0.50
C VAL A 111 -14.59 2.78 1.00
N GLY A 112 -15.23 3.25 2.08
CA GLY A 112 -16.38 2.56 2.67
C GLY A 112 -16.02 1.39 3.58
N ILE A 113 -14.80 1.31 4.08
CA ILE A 113 -14.33 0.24 4.96
C ILE A 113 -15.21 0.09 6.20
N ASP A 114 -15.57 1.22 6.86
CA ASP A 114 -16.39 1.23 8.06
C ASP A 114 -17.87 0.84 7.80
N ASP A 115 -18.30 0.91 6.53
CA ASP A 115 -19.66 0.57 6.13
C ASP A 115 -19.83 -0.92 5.82
N ALA A 116 -18.74 -1.62 5.54
CA ALA A 116 -18.75 -3.04 5.23
C ALA A 116 -19.37 -3.89 6.36
N PRO A 117 -20.34 -4.75 6.05
CA PRO A 117 -20.98 -5.62 7.05
C PRO A 117 -19.96 -6.53 7.75
N GLY A 118 -19.02 -7.06 7.04
CA GLY A 118 -18.01 -7.93 7.63
C GLY A 118 -17.06 -7.20 8.60
N VAL A 119 -16.78 -5.91 8.41
CA VAL A 119 -16.02 -5.10 9.38
C VAL A 119 -16.86 -4.81 10.62
N LYS A 120 -18.17 -4.54 10.46
CA LYS A 120 -19.12 -4.36 11.57
C LYS A 120 -19.29 -5.62 12.41
N GLU A 121 -19.12 -6.79 11.83
CA GLU A 121 -19.13 -8.09 12.51
C GLU A 121 -17.79 -8.43 13.20
N GLY A 122 -16.80 -7.55 13.10
CA GLY A 122 -15.48 -7.67 13.72
C GLY A 122 -14.40 -8.23 12.80
N GLY A 123 -14.65 -8.40 11.51
CA GLY A 123 -13.65 -8.79 10.51
C GLY A 123 -12.56 -7.74 10.36
N VAL A 124 -11.38 -8.19 9.94
CA VAL A 124 -10.22 -7.34 9.68
C VAL A 124 -9.98 -7.28 8.17
N LEU A 125 -10.09 -6.07 7.59
CA LEU A 125 -9.74 -5.83 6.20
C LEU A 125 -8.22 -5.72 6.05
N GLU A 126 -7.65 -6.57 5.23
CA GLU A 126 -6.24 -6.53 4.85
C GLU A 126 -6.11 -6.15 3.39
N GLN A 127 -5.49 -4.99 3.13
CA GLN A 127 -5.16 -4.55 1.78
C GLN A 127 -3.79 -5.08 1.40
N ILE A 128 -3.76 -5.99 0.42
CA ILE A 128 -2.54 -6.65 -0.09
C ILE A 128 -1.90 -5.77 -1.15
N THR A 129 -2.67 -5.39 -2.18
CA THR A 129 -2.19 -4.51 -3.25
C THR A 129 -2.59 -3.08 -2.96
N ARG A 130 -1.60 -2.20 -2.81
CA ARG A 130 -1.80 -0.78 -2.52
C ARG A 130 -1.47 0.12 -3.69
N GLU A 131 -0.76 -0.39 -4.67
CA GLU A 131 -0.27 0.33 -5.82
C GLU A 131 -0.51 -0.52 -7.07
N LEU A 132 -0.93 0.12 -8.16
CA LEU A 132 -1.20 -0.52 -9.45
C LEU A 132 -0.24 0.01 -10.50
N ASN A 133 0.34 -0.89 -11.30
CA ASN A 133 1.14 -0.52 -12.45
C ASN A 133 0.22 -0.29 -13.66
N VAL A 134 0.22 0.93 -14.15
CA VAL A 134 -0.63 1.33 -15.27
C VAL A 134 0.18 1.93 -16.41
N GLU A 135 -0.31 1.75 -17.63
CA GLU A 135 0.14 2.44 -18.82
C GLU A 135 -0.93 3.43 -19.28
N ALA A 136 -0.57 4.69 -19.32
CA ALA A 136 -1.47 5.74 -19.76
C ALA A 136 -0.71 6.94 -20.33
N LEU A 137 -1.43 7.84 -21.01
CA LEU A 137 -0.88 9.15 -21.36
C LEU A 137 -0.66 9.96 -20.07
N PRO A 138 0.40 10.77 -19.97
CA PRO A 138 0.70 11.56 -18.77
C PRO A 138 -0.46 12.40 -18.25
N THR A 139 -1.30 12.89 -19.17
CA THR A 139 -2.50 13.69 -18.83
C THR A 139 -3.70 12.86 -18.38
N ALA A 140 -3.69 11.55 -18.61
CA ALA A 140 -4.79 10.64 -18.27
C ALA A 140 -4.52 9.84 -17.00
N ILE A 141 -3.32 9.95 -16.40
CA ILE A 141 -2.97 9.23 -15.18
C ILE A 141 -3.69 9.89 -14.00
N PRO A 142 -4.54 9.16 -13.25
CA PRO A 142 -5.22 9.69 -12.08
C PRO A 142 -4.26 9.79 -10.87
N GLU A 143 -4.60 10.63 -9.89
CA GLU A 143 -3.85 10.75 -8.63
C GLU A 143 -3.99 9.50 -7.75
N SER A 144 -5.19 8.93 -7.70
CA SER A 144 -5.50 7.66 -7.04
C SER A 144 -6.64 6.95 -7.77
N ILE A 145 -6.68 5.63 -7.65
CA ILE A 145 -7.81 4.82 -8.09
C ILE A 145 -8.60 4.48 -6.84
N VAL A 146 -9.89 4.84 -6.83
CA VAL A 146 -10.76 4.62 -5.68
C VAL A 146 -11.65 3.42 -5.96
N HIS A 147 -11.69 2.47 -5.01
CA HIS A 147 -12.58 1.32 -5.06
C HIS A 147 -13.44 1.26 -3.79
N GLU A 148 -14.74 1.03 -3.95
CA GLU A 148 -15.68 0.94 -2.83
C GLU A 148 -15.79 -0.50 -2.32
N VAL A 149 -15.53 -0.69 -1.01
CA VAL A 149 -15.55 -1.99 -0.32
C VAL A 149 -16.68 -2.10 0.71
N GLY A 150 -17.65 -1.17 0.64
CA GLY A 150 -18.73 -1.05 1.64
C GLY A 150 -19.70 -2.24 1.71
N GLU A 151 -19.67 -3.19 0.77
CA GLU A 151 -20.55 -4.37 0.74
C GLU A 151 -19.85 -5.68 1.10
N MET A 152 -18.54 -5.64 1.44
CA MET A 152 -17.74 -6.85 1.72
C MET A 152 -18.21 -7.63 2.96
N GLN A 153 -18.24 -8.96 2.83
CA GLN A 153 -18.53 -9.91 3.91
C GLN A 153 -17.25 -10.60 4.41
N ILE A 154 -17.33 -11.19 5.61
CA ILE A 154 -16.21 -11.96 6.17
C ILE A 154 -15.89 -13.16 5.25
N GLY A 155 -14.60 -13.35 4.94
CA GLY A 155 -14.11 -14.38 4.05
C GLY A 155 -14.13 -14.02 2.56
N GLU A 156 -14.55 -12.80 2.21
CA GLU A 156 -14.57 -12.32 0.84
C GLU A 156 -13.23 -11.71 0.43
N THR A 157 -12.88 -11.91 -0.84
CA THR A 157 -11.65 -11.41 -1.44
C THR A 157 -11.99 -10.62 -2.69
N ILE A 158 -11.41 -9.45 -2.86
CA ILE A 158 -11.54 -8.63 -4.06
C ILE A 158 -10.28 -8.79 -4.90
N GLY A 159 -10.46 -9.16 -6.18
CA GLY A 159 -9.41 -9.21 -7.19
C GLY A 159 -9.27 -7.89 -7.95
N LEU A 160 -8.25 -7.78 -8.79
CA LEU A 160 -8.04 -6.63 -9.66
C LEU A 160 -9.12 -6.48 -10.74
N ASP A 161 -9.81 -7.56 -11.10
CA ASP A 161 -10.91 -7.60 -12.08
C ASP A 161 -12.13 -6.78 -11.64
N ALA A 162 -12.33 -6.62 -10.32
CA ALA A 162 -13.43 -5.85 -9.76
C ALA A 162 -13.21 -4.33 -9.79
N ILE A 163 -11.99 -3.86 -10.09
CA ILE A 163 -11.65 -2.43 -10.04
C ILE A 163 -12.05 -1.74 -11.34
N ALA A 164 -12.84 -0.68 -11.23
CA ALA A 164 -13.19 0.17 -12.35
C ALA A 164 -12.00 1.05 -12.76
N MET A 165 -11.45 0.80 -13.95
CA MET A 165 -10.39 1.63 -14.51
C MET A 165 -10.96 2.90 -15.14
N PRO A 166 -10.31 4.07 -14.92
CA PRO A 166 -10.69 5.30 -15.62
C PRO A 166 -10.34 5.24 -17.11
N ASP A 167 -10.98 6.11 -17.90
CA ASP A 167 -10.77 6.16 -19.34
C ASP A 167 -9.32 6.48 -19.72
N GLY A 168 -8.75 5.66 -20.62
CA GLY A 168 -7.39 5.87 -21.14
C GLY A 168 -6.27 5.30 -20.27
N VAL A 169 -6.58 4.53 -19.25
CA VAL A 169 -5.63 3.81 -18.39
C VAL A 169 -5.69 2.31 -18.68
N THR A 170 -4.54 1.72 -18.98
CA THR A 170 -4.40 0.27 -19.19
C THR A 170 -3.63 -0.33 -18.02
N LEU A 171 -4.18 -1.36 -17.39
CA LEU A 171 -3.50 -2.09 -16.31
C LEU A 171 -2.42 -2.99 -16.91
N LEU A 172 -1.24 -2.99 -16.31
CA LEU A 172 -0.11 -3.85 -16.69
C LEU A 172 0.05 -5.06 -15.78
N ASP A 173 -0.52 -4.99 -14.59
CA ASP A 173 -0.48 -6.10 -13.62
C ASP A 173 -1.38 -7.26 -14.08
N ASP A 174 -1.00 -8.49 -13.73
CA ASP A 174 -1.78 -9.68 -14.04
C ASP A 174 -3.09 -9.68 -13.22
N VAL A 175 -4.19 -9.54 -13.94
CA VAL A 175 -5.54 -9.40 -13.38
C VAL A 175 -6.02 -10.70 -12.70
N GLU A 176 -5.56 -11.87 -13.20
CA GLU A 176 -6.07 -13.17 -12.76
C GLU A 176 -5.54 -13.62 -11.39
N ASP A 177 -4.31 -13.22 -11.02
CA ASP A 177 -3.64 -13.70 -9.80
C ASP A 177 -3.53 -12.64 -8.69
N ALA A 178 -3.84 -11.37 -8.97
CA ALA A 178 -3.61 -10.30 -8.02
C ALA A 178 -4.83 -10.03 -7.14
N VAL A 179 -4.64 -10.29 -5.85
CA VAL A 179 -5.60 -9.98 -4.80
C VAL A 179 -5.39 -8.56 -4.30
N VAL A 180 -6.47 -7.77 -4.27
CA VAL A 180 -6.47 -6.39 -3.80
C VAL A 180 -6.67 -6.31 -2.31
N ALA A 181 -7.75 -6.91 -1.83
CA ALA A 181 -8.10 -6.89 -0.42
C ALA A 181 -8.80 -8.19 -0.02
N THR A 182 -8.59 -8.59 1.22
CA THR A 182 -9.25 -9.73 1.84
C THR A 182 -9.82 -9.32 3.18
N LEU A 183 -11.05 -9.74 3.47
CA LEU A 183 -11.69 -9.54 4.75
C LEU A 183 -11.66 -10.82 5.56
N SER A 184 -10.75 -10.92 6.53
CA SER A 184 -10.57 -12.09 7.38
C SER A 184 -11.37 -12.00 8.69
N PRO A 185 -11.81 -13.14 9.26
CA PRO A 185 -12.46 -13.15 10.57
C PRO A 185 -11.49 -12.68 11.67
N PRO A 186 -11.99 -12.17 12.80
CA PRO A 186 -11.14 -11.78 13.91
C PRO A 186 -10.40 -12.99 14.48
N LYS A 187 -9.11 -12.84 14.78
CA LYS A 187 -8.23 -13.93 15.26
C LYS A 187 -8.76 -14.72 16.43
N LEU A 188 -9.54 -14.10 17.32
CA LEU A 188 -10.15 -14.76 18.46
C LEU A 188 -11.22 -15.79 18.08
N GLN A 189 -11.93 -15.59 16.96
CA GLN A 189 -12.92 -16.56 16.47
C GLN A 189 -12.24 -17.71 15.72
N ALA A 190 -11.17 -17.45 14.97
CA ALA A 190 -10.42 -18.50 14.30
C ALA A 190 -9.75 -19.47 15.29
N GLU A 191 -9.17 -18.97 16.39
CA GLU A 191 -8.59 -19.83 17.44
C GLU A 191 -9.66 -20.69 18.15
N VAL A 192 -10.87 -20.14 18.37
CA VAL A 192 -11.96 -20.89 19.01
C VAL A 192 -12.56 -21.93 18.07
N GLU A 193 -12.66 -21.64 16.77
CA GLU A 193 -13.13 -22.61 15.77
C GLU A 193 -12.13 -23.76 15.57
N GLU A 194 -10.82 -23.47 15.52
CA GLU A 194 -9.77 -24.51 15.45
C GLU A 194 -9.74 -25.37 16.73
N GLU A 195 -9.93 -24.80 17.93
CA GLU A 195 -10.02 -25.59 19.17
C GLU A 195 -11.28 -26.48 19.19
N ILE A 196 -12.42 -25.98 18.68
CA ILE A 196 -13.67 -26.75 18.64
C ILE A 196 -13.56 -27.89 17.58
N GLU A 197 -12.95 -27.65 16.43
CA GLU A 197 -12.72 -28.71 15.42
C GLU A 197 -11.75 -29.77 15.95
N ALA A 198 -10.66 -29.35 16.63
CA ALA A 198 -9.71 -30.29 17.23
C ALA A 198 -10.31 -31.12 18.38
N GLU A 199 -11.19 -30.54 19.23
CA GLU A 199 -11.92 -31.29 20.24
C GLU A 199 -12.96 -32.23 19.64
N THR A 200 -13.60 -31.86 18.53
CA THR A 200 -14.61 -32.68 17.85
C THR A 200 -13.99 -33.91 17.16
N GLU A 201 -12.78 -33.77 16.60
CA GLU A 201 -12.05 -34.91 16.04
C GLU A 201 -11.58 -35.90 17.10
N LEU A 202 -11.21 -35.41 18.31
CA LEU A 202 -10.78 -36.27 19.42
C LEU A 202 -11.93 -37.04 20.07
N VAL A 203 -13.19 -36.56 20.01
CA VAL A 203 -14.37 -37.23 20.54
C VAL A 203 -14.97 -38.24 19.56
N GLY A 204 -14.65 -38.12 18.26
CA GLY A 204 -15.17 -39.03 17.18
C GLY A 204 -14.50 -40.42 17.10
N GLU A 205 -13.40 -40.65 17.81
CA GLU A 205 -12.62 -41.91 17.71
C GLU A 205 -12.78 -42.87 18.92
N GLY A 206 -13.76 -42.61 19.79
CA GLY A 206 -13.97 -43.34 21.07
C GLY A 206 -15.32 -44.06 21.21
N GLU A 207 -15.90 -44.63 20.18
CA GLU A 207 -17.04 -45.54 20.33
C GLU A 207 -16.66 -46.96 19.95
N GLY A 208 -16.33 -47.77 20.99
CA GLY A 208 -16.03 -49.20 20.86
C GLY A 208 -16.16 -49.91 22.19
N GLU A 209 -17.35 -50.49 22.37
CA GLU A 209 -17.77 -51.65 23.21
C GLU A 209 -17.91 -51.54 24.70
N PRO A 210 -19.09 -51.99 25.19
CA PRO A 210 -19.37 -52.20 26.62
C PRO A 210 -19.00 -53.60 27.06
N THR A 211 -18.15 -53.75 28.06
CA THR A 211 -18.06 -55.00 28.85
C THR A 211 -18.42 -54.76 30.28
N ASP A 212 -19.51 -55.39 30.63
CA ASP A 212 -20.05 -55.73 31.91
C ASP A 212 -19.02 -56.53 32.73
N GLU A 213 -18.79 -56.23 34.00
CA GLU A 213 -18.74 -57.19 35.14
C GLU A 213 -18.27 -56.53 36.46
N ALA A 214 -19.22 -56.43 37.32
CA ALA A 214 -19.29 -56.86 38.71
C ALA A 214 -18.10 -56.66 39.68
N ALA A 215 -18.52 -56.12 40.78
CA ALA A 215 -18.26 -56.58 42.17
C ALA A 215 -17.07 -55.97 42.95
N GLU A 216 -17.51 -55.35 44.05
CA GLU A 216 -17.06 -55.51 45.44
C GLU A 216 -15.69 -55.00 45.89
N GLY A 217 -15.74 -54.22 46.93
CA GLY A 217 -14.69 -54.27 47.93
C GLY A 217 -14.23 -52.98 48.60
N ALA A 218 -14.98 -52.58 49.56
CA ALA A 218 -14.52 -52.19 50.90
C ALA A 218 -13.26 -51.36 51.10
N GLY A 219 -13.42 -50.22 51.80
CA GLY A 219 -12.66 -50.03 53.05
C GLY A 219 -11.45 -49.09 53.02
N GLY A 220 -11.46 -48.13 53.93
CA GLY A 220 -10.28 -47.65 54.60
C GLY A 220 -9.97 -46.16 54.41
N GLU A 221 -10.52 -45.30 55.22
CA GLU A 221 -9.90 -44.55 56.36
C GLU A 221 -8.43 -44.10 56.22
N GLY A 222 -8.25 -42.86 56.57
CA GLY A 222 -6.96 -42.31 57.03
C GLY A 222 -6.68 -40.96 56.37
N ALA A 223 -7.04 -39.83 56.89
CA ALA A 223 -6.59 -39.03 58.04
C ALA A 223 -5.17 -38.46 57.90
N SER A 224 -5.12 -37.15 58.18
CA SER A 224 -3.98 -36.34 58.65
C SER A 224 -3.00 -35.88 57.59
N ASP A 225 -2.63 -34.67 57.52
CA ASP A 225 -2.20 -33.57 58.39
C ASP A 225 -0.98 -32.86 57.72
N GLU A 226 -0.99 -31.55 57.81
CA GLU A 226 0.13 -30.61 57.95
C GLU A 226 1.28 -30.67 56.93
N GLU A 227 1.61 -29.60 56.24
CA GLU A 227 2.26 -28.32 56.65
C GLU A 227 2.17 -27.29 55.52
#